data_9b10af41e7ae39fc138c222063780caf
#
_entry.id   9b10af41e7ae39fc138c222063780caf
#
_cell.length_a   1.000
_cell.length_b   1.000
_cell.length_c   1.000
_cell.angle_alpha   90.00
_cell.angle_beta   90.00
_cell.angle_gamma   90.00
#
_symmetry.space_group_name_H-M   'P 1'
#
loop_
_entity.id
_entity.type
_entity.pdbx_description
1 polymer ?
#
loop_
_entity_poly.entity_id
_entity_poly.type
_entity_poly.pdbx_seq_one_letter_code
_entity_poly.pdbx_strand_id
1 'polypeptide(L)'
;MIDIEKKIAENTLKKLHKKSWNKLTLNDVIEKKNKKQKFIKSKTDLLRNLNRYVDMILIDKTKNIENSSTKDMLFEVLMARFDILQENRISFIKIFEALKKSPNKLLKLFPSFLESMIVTAELAKFNVNGLKGSLRLKGLFFVYFATFYSWIDDKTLSLEKTMNALDKNLDQAEKFSKFIK
;
A
#
# COMPACT_ATOMS: atom_id res chain seq x y z
N MET A 1 -12.73 9.33 -0.66
CA MET A 1 -11.88 9.87 -1.75
C MET A 1 -12.78 10.60 -2.74
N ILE A 2 -12.38 11.78 -3.21
CA ILE A 2 -13.18 12.59 -4.15
C ILE A 2 -12.99 12.01 -5.57
N ASP A 3 -14.04 12.03 -6.41
CA ASP A 3 -14.00 11.47 -7.79
C ASP A 3 -12.79 11.90 -8.61
N ILE A 4 -12.33 13.13 -8.41
CA ILE A 4 -11.20 13.69 -9.14
C ILE A 4 -9.87 13.07 -8.69
N GLU A 5 -9.70 12.82 -7.39
CA GLU A 5 -8.51 12.14 -6.85
C GLU A 5 -8.44 10.71 -7.37
N LYS A 6 -9.57 10.01 -7.45
CA LYS A 6 -9.70 8.69 -8.05
C LYS A 6 -9.27 8.71 -9.51
N LYS A 7 -9.82 9.62 -10.34
CA LYS A 7 -9.44 9.77 -11.75
C LYS A 7 -7.95 10.07 -11.93
N ILE A 8 -7.35 10.91 -11.08
CA ILE A 8 -5.92 11.21 -11.15
C ILE A 8 -5.09 9.96 -10.82
N ALA A 9 -5.49 9.15 -9.84
CA ALA A 9 -4.82 7.90 -9.51
C ALA A 9 -4.88 6.92 -10.69
N GLU A 10 -6.06 6.69 -11.26
CA GLU A 10 -6.28 5.82 -12.43
C GLU A 10 -5.46 6.30 -13.64
N ASN A 11 -5.49 7.60 -13.95
CA ASN A 11 -4.69 8.18 -15.02
C ASN A 11 -3.19 8.01 -14.77
N THR A 12 -2.75 8.15 -13.52
CA THR A 12 -1.35 7.95 -13.14
C THR A 12 -0.91 6.51 -13.42
N LEU A 13 -1.67 5.52 -12.97
CA LEU A 13 -1.40 4.11 -13.21
C LEU A 13 -1.39 3.81 -14.71
N LYS A 14 -2.40 4.26 -15.45
CA LYS A 14 -2.48 4.08 -16.92
C LYS A 14 -1.30 4.70 -17.67
N LYS A 15 -0.85 5.90 -17.29
CA LYS A 15 0.30 6.56 -17.93
C LYS A 15 1.61 5.86 -17.61
N LEU A 16 1.75 5.27 -16.44
CA LEU A 16 2.93 4.52 -16.04
C LEU A 16 3.13 3.22 -16.82
N HIS A 17 2.10 2.65 -17.43
CA HIS A 17 2.30 1.55 -18.38
C HIS A 17 3.22 1.95 -19.55
N LYS A 18 3.10 3.20 -20.04
CA LYS A 18 3.84 3.72 -21.20
C LYS A 18 5.05 4.59 -20.85
N LYS A 19 5.06 5.23 -19.69
CA LYS A 19 6.12 6.15 -19.24
C LYS A 19 6.81 5.61 -17.98
N SER A 20 8.09 5.98 -17.77
CA SER A 20 8.74 5.79 -16.48
C SER A 20 8.27 6.85 -15.48
N TRP A 21 8.35 6.54 -14.18
CA TRP A 21 8.01 7.49 -13.11
C TRP A 21 8.76 8.82 -13.23
N ASN A 22 10.04 8.78 -13.61
CA ASN A 22 10.86 9.99 -13.71
C ASN A 22 10.38 10.92 -14.84
N LYS A 23 9.88 10.36 -15.96
CA LYS A 23 9.37 11.13 -17.11
C LYS A 23 7.92 11.56 -16.97
N LEU A 24 7.17 11.01 -16.00
CA LEU A 24 5.79 11.41 -15.73
C LEU A 24 5.76 12.82 -15.14
N THR A 25 4.87 13.68 -15.61
CA THR A 25 4.63 15.03 -15.09
C THR A 25 3.20 15.15 -14.53
N LEU A 26 2.93 16.16 -13.70
CA LEU A 26 1.57 16.43 -13.21
C LEU A 26 0.60 16.72 -14.36
N ASN A 27 1.07 17.40 -15.41
CA ASN A 27 0.26 17.72 -16.59
C ASN A 27 -0.12 16.47 -17.41
N ASP A 28 0.57 15.35 -17.26
CA ASP A 28 0.22 14.09 -17.93
C ASP A 28 -1.03 13.43 -17.32
N VAL A 29 -1.32 13.73 -16.05
CA VAL A 29 -2.33 13.01 -15.24
C VAL A 29 -3.48 13.91 -14.77
N ILE A 30 -3.25 15.23 -14.67
CA ILE A 30 -4.25 16.21 -14.26
C ILE A 30 -4.82 16.88 -15.52
N GLU A 31 -6.11 16.71 -15.78
CA GLU A 31 -6.79 17.36 -16.89
C GLU A 31 -6.78 18.88 -16.72
N LYS A 32 -6.68 19.62 -17.86
CA LYS A 32 -6.61 21.10 -17.87
C LYS A 32 -7.76 21.76 -17.12
N LYS A 33 -8.99 21.23 -17.23
CA LYS A 33 -10.18 21.72 -16.50
C LYS A 33 -10.07 21.57 -14.97
N ASN A 34 -9.23 20.64 -14.51
CA ASN A 34 -9.04 20.31 -13.11
C ASN A 34 -7.79 20.96 -12.49
N LYS A 35 -7.09 21.84 -13.24
CA LYS A 35 -5.86 22.52 -12.76
C LYS A 35 -6.08 23.44 -11.55
N LYS A 36 -7.33 23.83 -11.26
CA LYS A 36 -7.68 24.60 -10.05
C LYS A 36 -7.62 23.78 -8.76
N GLN A 37 -7.36 22.47 -8.85
CA GLN A 37 -7.30 21.60 -7.69
C GLN A 37 -5.95 21.76 -6.97
N LYS A 38 -6.04 22.29 -5.76
CA LYS A 38 -4.88 22.69 -4.96
C LYS A 38 -4.19 21.56 -4.19
N PHE A 39 -4.68 20.29 -4.25
CA PHE A 39 -4.18 19.23 -3.35
C PHE A 39 -3.05 18.40 -3.93
N ILE A 40 -2.90 18.31 -5.27
CA ILE A 40 -1.78 17.59 -5.90
C ILE A 40 -0.87 18.61 -6.58
N LYS A 41 0.17 19.01 -5.86
CA LYS A 41 1.16 20.02 -6.31
C LYS A 41 2.51 19.39 -6.65
N SER A 42 2.75 18.16 -6.26
CA SER A 42 4.02 17.48 -6.41
C SER A 42 3.86 16.00 -6.76
N LYS A 43 4.93 15.36 -7.22
CA LYS A 43 4.97 13.92 -7.39
C LYS A 43 4.79 13.17 -6.06
N THR A 44 5.19 13.74 -4.94
CA THR A 44 4.94 13.17 -3.62
C THR A 44 3.44 13.14 -3.31
N ASP A 45 2.70 14.18 -3.69
CA ASP A 45 1.25 14.20 -3.52
C ASP A 45 0.56 13.19 -4.44
N LEU A 46 1.08 12.95 -5.67
CA LEU A 46 0.61 11.85 -6.51
C LEU A 46 0.80 10.48 -5.85
N LEU A 47 1.92 10.25 -5.18
CA LEU A 47 2.17 8.99 -4.48
C LEU A 47 1.24 8.81 -3.28
N ARG A 48 1.01 9.88 -2.51
CA ARG A 48 0.01 9.87 -1.43
C ARG A 48 -1.40 9.59 -1.96
N ASN A 49 -1.73 10.19 -3.09
CA ASN A 49 -3.02 9.95 -3.75
C ASN A 49 -3.17 8.51 -4.22
N LEU A 50 -2.12 7.92 -4.81
CA LEU A 50 -2.10 6.50 -5.19
C LEU A 50 -2.25 5.58 -3.97
N ASN A 51 -1.58 5.88 -2.87
CA ASN A 51 -1.71 5.10 -1.65
C ASN A 51 -3.15 5.12 -1.10
N ARG A 52 -3.78 6.30 -1.03
CA ARG A 52 -5.19 6.45 -0.65
C ARG A 52 -6.15 5.76 -1.64
N TYR A 53 -5.81 5.73 -2.92
CA TYR A 53 -6.58 5.01 -3.93
C TYR A 53 -6.55 3.49 -3.68
N VAL A 54 -5.38 2.94 -3.35
CA VAL A 54 -5.25 1.53 -2.95
C VAL A 54 -6.07 1.25 -1.69
N ASP A 55 -6.00 2.12 -0.68
CA ASP A 55 -6.78 1.98 0.56
C ASP A 55 -8.29 2.01 0.29
N MET A 56 -8.75 2.89 -0.60
CA MET A 56 -10.17 2.96 -1.00
C MET A 56 -10.65 1.65 -1.63
N ILE A 57 -9.87 1.07 -2.54
CA ILE A 57 -10.22 -0.21 -3.17
C ILE A 57 -10.16 -1.34 -2.14
N LEU A 58 -9.17 -1.30 -1.23
CA LEU A 58 -9.03 -2.29 -0.16
C LEU A 58 -10.27 -2.31 0.74
N ILE A 59 -10.72 -1.15 1.19
CA ILE A 59 -11.95 -1.01 2.00
C ILE A 59 -13.15 -1.65 1.28
N ASP A 60 -13.27 -1.45 -0.03
CA ASP A 60 -14.38 -1.99 -0.80
C ASP A 60 -14.28 -3.51 -0.95
N LYS A 61 -13.10 -4.03 -1.28
CA LYS A 61 -12.85 -5.47 -1.45
C LYS A 61 -12.99 -6.27 -0.15
N THR A 62 -12.75 -5.65 1.01
CA THR A 62 -12.74 -6.34 2.31
C THR A 62 -14.05 -6.25 3.09
N LYS A 63 -15.10 -5.64 2.54
CA LYS A 63 -16.41 -5.47 3.21
C LYS A 63 -17.04 -6.77 3.70
N ASN A 64 -16.80 -7.87 3.02
CA ASN A 64 -17.43 -9.17 3.26
C ASN A 64 -16.46 -10.22 3.83
N ILE A 65 -15.31 -9.78 4.36
CA ILE A 65 -14.39 -10.72 5.03
C ILE A 65 -15.06 -11.28 6.28
N GLU A 66 -15.10 -12.60 6.37
CA GLU A 66 -15.65 -13.30 7.53
C GLU A 66 -14.77 -13.10 8.77
N ASN A 67 -15.41 -13.06 9.93
CA ASN A 67 -14.68 -12.94 11.20
C ASN A 67 -13.92 -14.23 11.50
N SER A 68 -12.62 -14.12 11.63
CA SER A 68 -11.71 -15.21 11.95
C SER A 68 -10.68 -14.78 13.01
N SER A 69 -9.60 -15.51 13.18
CA SER A 69 -8.52 -15.09 14.06
C SER A 69 -7.90 -13.77 13.58
N THR A 70 -7.35 -12.98 14.49
CA THR A 70 -6.68 -11.71 14.12
C THR A 70 -5.56 -11.93 13.09
N LYS A 71 -4.84 -13.05 13.18
CA LYS A 71 -3.79 -13.40 12.21
C LYS A 71 -4.39 -13.67 10.83
N ASP A 72 -5.47 -14.45 10.75
CA ASP A 72 -6.12 -14.80 9.49
C ASP A 72 -6.72 -13.54 8.84
N MET A 73 -7.37 -12.68 9.62
CA MET A 73 -7.89 -11.41 9.12
C MET A 73 -6.77 -10.49 8.58
N LEU A 74 -5.63 -10.40 9.29
CA LEU A 74 -4.47 -9.66 8.79
C LEU A 74 -3.92 -10.25 7.50
N PHE A 75 -3.87 -11.58 7.41
CA PHE A 75 -3.44 -12.28 6.20
C PHE A 75 -4.35 -11.95 5.02
N GLU A 76 -5.66 -12.08 5.17
CA GLU A 76 -6.64 -11.82 4.12
C GLU A 76 -6.63 -10.36 3.66
N VAL A 77 -6.61 -9.40 4.61
CA VAL A 77 -6.58 -7.96 4.27
C VAL A 77 -5.27 -7.59 3.55
N LEU A 78 -4.13 -8.12 4.00
CA LEU A 78 -2.84 -7.86 3.36
C LEU A 78 -2.74 -8.54 1.99
N MET A 79 -3.27 -9.76 1.82
CA MET A 79 -3.33 -10.41 0.51
C MET A 79 -4.21 -9.63 -0.46
N ALA A 80 -5.41 -9.20 -0.04
CA ALA A 80 -6.27 -8.34 -0.85
C ALA A 80 -5.53 -7.06 -1.30
N ARG A 81 -4.67 -6.49 -0.43
CA ARG A 81 -3.83 -5.35 -0.80
C ARG A 81 -2.79 -5.71 -1.87
N PHE A 82 -2.13 -6.86 -1.78
CA PHE A 82 -1.18 -7.31 -2.80
C PHE A 82 -1.88 -7.62 -4.13
N ASP A 83 -3.10 -8.15 -4.11
CA ASP A 83 -3.91 -8.34 -5.32
C ASP A 83 -4.21 -7.01 -6.02
N ILE A 84 -4.55 -5.95 -5.27
CA ILE A 84 -4.74 -4.60 -5.82
C ILE A 84 -3.44 -4.08 -6.47
N LEU A 85 -2.30 -4.29 -5.83
CA LEU A 85 -1.01 -3.91 -6.42
C LEU A 85 -0.71 -4.72 -7.68
N GLN A 86 -1.08 -6.01 -7.70
CA GLN A 86 -0.88 -6.92 -8.82
C GLN A 86 -1.65 -6.50 -10.06
N GLU A 87 -2.88 -6.00 -9.93
CA GLU A 87 -3.68 -5.48 -11.04
C GLU A 87 -2.93 -4.38 -11.84
N ASN A 88 -2.06 -3.62 -11.17
CA ASN A 88 -1.26 -2.54 -11.76
C ASN A 88 0.24 -2.72 -11.53
N ARG A 89 0.71 -3.98 -11.49
CA ARG A 89 2.06 -4.36 -11.12
C ARG A 89 3.15 -3.54 -11.80
N ILE A 90 3.08 -3.39 -13.13
CA ILE A 90 4.07 -2.64 -13.92
C ILE A 90 4.23 -1.22 -13.38
N SER A 91 3.14 -0.57 -13.05
CA SER A 91 3.14 0.82 -12.56
C SER A 91 3.76 0.91 -11.17
N PHE A 92 3.41 0.02 -10.26
CA PHE A 92 3.96 0.02 -8.89
C PHE A 92 5.45 -0.36 -8.86
N ILE A 93 5.88 -1.29 -9.69
CA ILE A 93 7.32 -1.61 -9.83
C ILE A 93 8.10 -0.40 -10.36
N LYS A 94 7.62 0.30 -11.40
CA LYS A 94 8.27 1.51 -11.90
C LYS A 94 8.38 2.62 -10.85
N ILE A 95 7.36 2.76 -10.01
CA ILE A 95 7.38 3.70 -8.87
C ILE A 95 8.45 3.27 -7.86
N PHE A 96 8.43 2.00 -7.45
CA PHE A 96 9.37 1.46 -6.48
C PHE A 96 10.83 1.63 -6.93
N GLU A 97 11.15 1.26 -8.16
CA GLU A 97 12.49 1.40 -8.73
C GLU A 97 12.98 2.86 -8.75
N ALA A 98 12.07 3.80 -8.97
CA ALA A 98 12.40 5.22 -8.92
C ALA A 98 12.61 5.72 -7.48
N LEU A 99 11.81 5.23 -6.52
CA LEU A 99 11.91 5.59 -5.11
C LEU A 99 13.12 4.96 -4.42
N LYS A 100 13.48 3.73 -4.77
CA LYS A 100 14.68 3.03 -4.28
C LYS A 100 15.94 3.85 -4.46
N LYS A 101 16.01 4.64 -5.54
CA LYS A 101 17.12 5.56 -5.85
C LYS A 101 17.04 6.92 -5.12
N SER A 102 16.04 7.13 -4.29
CA SER A 102 15.76 8.43 -3.65
C SER A 102 15.26 8.26 -2.20
N PRO A 103 16.11 7.86 -1.24
CA PRO A 103 15.70 7.59 0.14
C PRO A 103 14.95 8.74 0.81
N ASN A 104 15.33 9.98 0.52
CA ASN A 104 14.66 11.17 1.06
C ASN A 104 13.18 11.28 0.62
N LYS A 105 12.84 10.76 -0.57
CA LYS A 105 11.44 10.72 -1.02
C LYS A 105 10.65 9.63 -0.30
N LEU A 106 11.28 8.49 -0.01
CA LEU A 106 10.67 7.43 0.81
C LEU A 106 10.33 7.93 2.21
N LEU A 107 11.26 8.65 2.86
CA LEU A 107 11.01 9.24 4.18
C LEU A 107 9.81 10.19 4.18
N LYS A 108 9.64 11.01 3.12
CA LYS A 108 8.49 11.91 2.98
C LYS A 108 7.15 11.18 2.81
N LEU A 109 7.18 9.91 2.39
CA LEU A 109 5.99 9.08 2.22
C LEU A 109 5.68 8.22 3.44
N PHE A 110 6.62 8.09 4.36
CA PHE A 110 6.47 7.25 5.56
C PHE A 110 5.18 7.53 6.35
N PRO A 111 4.77 8.79 6.62
CA PRO A 111 3.49 9.05 7.29
C PRO A 111 2.29 8.48 6.52
N SER A 112 2.28 8.61 5.19
CA SER A 112 1.19 8.08 4.36
C SER A 112 1.14 6.55 4.37
N PHE A 113 2.30 5.88 4.45
CA PHE A 113 2.34 4.43 4.61
C PHE A 113 1.83 3.99 6.00
N LEU A 114 2.15 4.74 7.06
CA LEU A 114 1.61 4.44 8.39
C LEU A 114 0.09 4.64 8.44
N GLU A 115 -0.45 5.72 7.85
CA GLU A 115 -1.90 5.92 7.70
C GLU A 115 -2.55 4.71 7.03
N SER A 116 -1.94 4.20 5.96
CA SER A 116 -2.41 3.03 5.23
C SER A 116 -2.35 1.75 6.07
N MET A 117 -1.35 1.60 6.94
CA MET A 117 -1.29 0.46 7.85
C MET A 117 -2.32 0.56 8.98
N ILE A 118 -2.71 1.77 9.39
CA ILE A 118 -3.84 1.96 10.33
C ILE A 118 -5.14 1.48 9.66
N VAL A 119 -5.41 1.87 8.41
CA VAL A 119 -6.58 1.38 7.65
C VAL A 119 -6.55 -0.16 7.56
N THR A 120 -5.40 -0.74 7.23
CA THR A 120 -5.23 -2.20 7.19
C THR A 120 -5.52 -2.86 8.53
N ALA A 121 -5.03 -2.28 9.64
CA ALA A 121 -5.27 -2.78 10.99
C ALA A 121 -6.76 -2.69 11.38
N GLU A 122 -7.43 -1.58 11.05
CA GLU A 122 -8.86 -1.41 11.30
C GLU A 122 -9.71 -2.44 10.55
N LEU A 123 -9.43 -2.67 9.28
CA LEU A 123 -10.11 -3.69 8.46
C LEU A 123 -9.90 -5.10 9.01
N ALA A 124 -8.71 -5.40 9.51
CA ALA A 124 -8.38 -6.67 10.16
C ALA A 124 -8.80 -6.75 11.64
N LYS A 125 -9.50 -5.74 12.17
CA LYS A 125 -9.86 -5.64 13.61
C LYS A 125 -8.65 -5.78 14.55
N PHE A 126 -7.49 -5.37 14.09
CA PHE A 126 -6.23 -5.42 14.82
C PHE A 126 -6.02 -4.12 15.60
N ASN A 127 -6.11 -4.19 16.93
CA ASN A 127 -6.00 -2.99 17.77
C ASN A 127 -4.57 -2.43 17.79
N VAL A 128 -4.42 -1.22 17.27
CA VAL A 128 -3.15 -0.47 17.21
C VAL A 128 -3.18 0.82 18.07
N ASN A 129 -4.08 0.91 19.06
CA ASN A 129 -4.21 2.06 19.93
C ASN A 129 -3.26 1.99 21.14
N GLY A 130 -2.83 3.17 21.63
CA GLY A 130 -1.95 3.31 22.78
C GLY A 130 -0.49 2.92 22.51
N LEU A 131 0.33 2.81 23.57
CA LEU A 131 1.76 2.53 23.47
C LEU A 131 2.03 1.14 22.85
N LYS A 132 1.35 0.10 23.34
CA LYS A 132 1.45 -1.25 22.77
C LYS A 132 0.92 -1.29 21.33
N GLY A 133 -0.11 -0.51 21.02
CA GLY A 133 -0.66 -0.36 19.67
C GLY A 133 0.34 0.26 18.70
N SER A 134 1.09 1.28 19.12
CA SER A 134 2.15 1.87 18.30
C SER A 134 3.25 0.86 17.93
N LEU A 135 3.61 -0.05 18.84
CA LEU A 135 4.57 -1.12 18.56
C LEU A 135 3.98 -2.15 17.58
N ARG A 136 2.71 -2.52 17.75
CA ARG A 136 1.99 -3.41 16.84
C ARG A 136 1.87 -2.82 15.43
N LEU A 137 1.60 -1.52 15.31
CA LEU A 137 1.56 -0.82 14.02
C LEU A 137 2.91 -0.86 13.31
N LYS A 138 4.01 -0.65 14.04
CA LYS A 138 5.37 -0.78 13.49
C LYS A 138 5.64 -2.21 13.04
N GLY A 139 5.25 -3.21 13.84
CA GLY A 139 5.35 -4.62 13.46
C GLY A 139 4.59 -4.93 12.17
N LEU A 140 3.33 -4.47 12.05
CA LEU A 140 2.53 -4.62 10.85
C LEU A 140 3.19 -3.96 9.63
N PHE A 141 3.77 -2.77 9.81
CA PHE A 141 4.54 -2.09 8.78
C PHE A 141 5.73 -2.94 8.30
N PHE A 142 6.49 -3.55 9.21
CA PHE A 142 7.59 -4.43 8.85
C PHE A 142 7.12 -5.69 8.13
N VAL A 143 6.05 -6.33 8.59
CA VAL A 143 5.43 -7.48 7.91
C VAL A 143 5.06 -7.11 6.47
N TYR A 144 4.36 -6.00 6.29
CA TYR A 144 3.97 -5.53 4.97
C TYR A 144 5.17 -5.28 4.06
N PHE A 145 6.20 -4.55 4.55
CA PHE A 145 7.38 -4.23 3.74
C PHE A 145 8.22 -5.47 3.40
N ALA A 146 8.43 -6.37 4.34
CA ALA A 146 9.14 -7.62 4.09
C ALA A 146 8.42 -8.46 3.02
N THR A 147 7.09 -8.55 3.12
CA THR A 147 6.26 -9.24 2.11
C THR A 147 6.26 -8.52 0.77
N PHE A 148 6.28 -7.18 0.76
CA PHE A 148 6.35 -6.39 -0.47
C PHE A 148 7.62 -6.67 -1.29
N TYR A 149 8.76 -6.91 -0.65
CA TYR A 149 9.97 -7.35 -1.36
C TYR A 149 9.77 -8.72 -2.01
N SER A 150 9.11 -9.66 -1.34
CA SER A 150 8.77 -10.96 -1.93
C SER A 150 7.81 -10.82 -3.10
N TRP A 151 6.82 -9.91 -3.01
CA TRP A 151 5.89 -9.59 -4.08
C TRP A 151 6.60 -9.01 -5.31
N ILE A 152 7.63 -8.18 -5.15
CA ILE A 152 8.40 -7.64 -6.29
C ILE A 152 9.04 -8.78 -7.10
N ASP A 153 9.51 -9.83 -6.44
CA ASP A 153 10.18 -10.97 -7.08
C ASP A 153 9.21 -12.09 -7.47
N ASP A 154 7.95 -12.02 -7.03
CA ASP A 154 6.93 -13.01 -7.34
C ASP A 154 6.36 -12.75 -8.74
N LYS A 155 6.64 -13.65 -9.68
CA LYS A 155 6.16 -13.59 -11.07
C LYS A 155 4.94 -14.48 -11.31
N THR A 156 4.46 -15.19 -10.29
CA THR A 156 3.28 -16.05 -10.40
C THR A 156 2.00 -15.21 -10.39
N LEU A 157 0.99 -15.68 -11.12
CA LEU A 157 -0.33 -15.02 -11.10
C LEU A 157 -1.07 -15.26 -9.78
N SER A 158 -0.82 -16.40 -9.14
CA SER A 158 -1.40 -16.81 -7.86
C SER A 158 -0.75 -16.16 -6.64
N LEU A 159 0.33 -15.39 -6.82
CA LEU A 159 1.10 -14.77 -5.74
C LEU A 159 1.59 -15.76 -4.66
N GLU A 160 1.96 -16.98 -5.07
CA GLU A 160 2.35 -18.06 -4.13
C GLU A 160 3.54 -17.68 -3.24
N LYS A 161 4.57 -17.05 -3.82
CA LYS A 161 5.73 -16.58 -3.03
C LYS A 161 5.35 -15.50 -2.04
N THR A 162 4.48 -14.59 -2.47
CA THR A 162 3.96 -13.49 -1.66
C THR A 162 3.14 -14.02 -0.51
N MET A 163 2.24 -14.96 -0.77
CA MET A 163 1.38 -15.63 0.19
C MET A 163 2.20 -16.36 1.26
N ASN A 164 3.16 -17.19 0.83
CA ASN A 164 4.05 -17.92 1.74
C ASN A 164 4.92 -16.98 2.58
N ALA A 165 5.43 -15.89 2.00
CA ALA A 165 6.20 -14.89 2.71
C ALA A 165 5.36 -14.14 3.74
N LEU A 166 4.11 -13.79 3.40
CA LEU A 166 3.19 -13.12 4.30
C LEU A 166 2.87 -13.98 5.52
N ASP A 167 2.50 -15.25 5.30
CA ASP A 167 2.19 -16.17 6.40
C ASP A 167 3.38 -16.32 7.34
N LYS A 168 4.58 -16.56 6.80
CA LYS A 168 5.82 -16.64 7.58
C LYS A 168 6.11 -15.37 8.37
N ASN A 169 5.94 -14.20 7.75
CA ASN A 169 6.21 -12.92 8.40
C ASN A 169 5.21 -12.62 9.52
N LEU A 170 3.93 -13.00 9.35
CA LEU A 170 2.91 -12.90 10.39
C LEU A 170 3.20 -13.83 11.57
N ASP A 171 3.62 -15.09 11.30
CA ASP A 171 4.05 -16.04 12.34
C ASP A 171 5.22 -15.50 13.16
N GLN A 172 6.21 -14.92 12.50
CA GLN A 172 7.37 -14.33 13.18
C GLN A 172 6.95 -13.13 14.04
N ALA A 173 6.08 -12.26 13.52
CA ALA A 173 5.58 -11.11 14.27
C ALA A 173 4.75 -11.55 15.50
N GLU A 174 3.94 -12.59 15.37
CA GLU A 174 3.17 -13.14 16.49
C GLU A 174 4.09 -13.72 17.57
N LYS A 175 5.09 -14.51 17.19
CA LYS A 175 6.10 -15.06 18.14
C LYS A 175 6.80 -13.92 18.86
N PHE A 176 7.27 -12.90 18.13
CA PHE A 176 7.94 -11.75 18.71
C PHE A 176 7.05 -10.98 19.70
N SER A 177 5.76 -10.83 19.38
CA SER A 177 4.80 -10.17 20.26
C SER A 177 4.59 -10.87 21.60
N LYS A 178 4.77 -12.20 21.65
CA LYS A 178 4.68 -13.01 22.88
C LYS A 178 5.87 -12.80 23.82
N PHE A 179 7.05 -12.40 23.29
CA PHE A 179 8.23 -12.09 24.11
C PHE A 179 8.20 -10.68 24.74
N ILE A 180 7.31 -9.79 24.26
CA ILE A 180 7.20 -8.39 24.73
C ILE A 180 6.05 -8.24 25.77
N LYS A 181 5.41 -9.33 26.16
CA LYS A 181 4.42 -9.34 27.26
C LYS A 181 5.14 -9.26 28.59
#